data_a44715054e57638feaf08164a026fba9
#
_entry.id   a44715054e57638feaf08164a026fba9
#
_cell.length_a   1.000
_cell.length_b   1.000
_cell.length_c   1.000
_cell.angle_alpha   90.00
_cell.angle_beta   90.00
_cell.angle_gamma   90.00
#
_symmetry.space_group_name_H-M   'P 1'
#
loop_
_entity.id
_entity.type
_entity.pdbx_description
1 polymer ?
#
loop_
_entity_poly.entity_id
_entity_poly.type
_entity_poly.pdbx_seq_one_letter_code
_entity_poly.pdbx_strand_id
1 'polypeptide(L)'
;DGKPAADIPVRFQLLSTAEGTRTTAAVDSPVVLTDADGVAETRIKLGDKTGSYQVGSEIMAPDKGFLVSSKPVKIFGFNLVGVVVSVLGGLSLFVFGMKLMGDGIQKIAGENMKKLLQFFARNGIVAVLAGTLVTAVIQSSSATTVMVIGFINAGLLSLVQSIGIIFGANIGTTVTAQIISFNLSGLALPAITIGFLITLSSRRVISGWGETILGFGLLFFGMTMMSDELKVLGEFGSFREAFNYFDCSPVNGWMPFLAVLGAMGIGVVATVLIQSSSAAMGIVLALAGSGLINFYTAVPLLVGTNIGTTITAMLAAIAANRVAKQAALAHTLFNVFGALLMLLLFYVPYGPERIPVFLYFINEITPGNAFAAVPQNLERHIAMAHTFFNIAVVVVLLPFIRQFAMLCNWILPIPNNAPVKITMLEPNLLSAPSIALKQTIRAIKVMVED
;
A
#
# COMPACT_ATOMS: atom_id res chain seq x y z
N ASP A 1 -7.36 -59.40 14.47
CA ASP A 1 -6.61 -60.41 13.68
C ASP A 1 -5.74 -59.81 12.57
N GLY A 2 -5.83 -58.50 12.32
CA GLY A 2 -5.03 -57.78 11.33
C GLY A 2 -5.41 -58.07 9.86
N LYS A 3 -6.54 -58.74 9.63
CA LYS A 3 -7.06 -58.99 8.29
C LYS A 3 -8.11 -57.95 7.89
N PRO A 4 -8.21 -57.59 6.59
CA PRO A 4 -9.30 -56.76 6.09
C PRO A 4 -10.67 -57.36 6.43
N ALA A 5 -11.62 -56.50 6.81
CA ALA A 5 -12.99 -56.90 7.10
C ALA A 5 -13.93 -56.19 6.13
N ALA A 6 -14.69 -57.00 5.35
CA ALA A 6 -15.73 -56.49 4.46
C ALA A 6 -17.03 -56.21 5.20
N ASP A 7 -17.92 -55.42 4.57
CA ASP A 7 -19.28 -55.12 5.04
C ASP A 7 -19.34 -54.39 6.40
N ILE A 8 -18.26 -53.73 6.80
CA ILE A 8 -18.26 -52.90 8.01
C ILE A 8 -18.75 -51.47 7.64
N PRO A 9 -19.83 -50.97 8.27
CA PRO A 9 -20.29 -49.63 7.97
C PRO A 9 -19.36 -48.57 8.57
N VAL A 10 -18.92 -47.65 7.71
CA VAL A 10 -18.09 -46.50 8.03
C VAL A 10 -18.91 -45.24 7.77
N ARG A 11 -19.03 -44.41 8.80
CA ARG A 11 -19.68 -43.10 8.70
C ARG A 11 -18.66 -42.00 8.43
N PHE A 12 -18.91 -41.20 7.39
CA PHE A 12 -18.13 -40.00 7.09
C PHE A 12 -18.94 -38.75 7.42
N GLN A 13 -18.31 -37.77 8.09
CA GLN A 13 -18.98 -36.53 8.46
C GLN A 13 -18.03 -35.34 8.34
N LEU A 14 -18.60 -34.19 7.94
CA LEU A 14 -17.89 -32.91 7.99
C LEU A 14 -17.89 -32.40 9.44
N LEU A 15 -16.70 -32.26 10.02
CA LEU A 15 -16.50 -31.76 11.39
C LEU A 15 -16.41 -30.23 11.42
N SER A 16 -15.77 -29.65 10.40
CA SER A 16 -15.72 -28.21 10.21
C SER A 16 -15.60 -27.86 8.73
N THR A 17 -16.06 -26.67 8.36
CA THR A 17 -16.04 -26.16 7.00
C THR A 17 -15.55 -24.72 6.98
N ALA A 18 -14.93 -24.30 5.86
CA ALA A 18 -14.49 -22.94 5.64
C ALA A 18 -15.66 -21.93 5.63
N GLU A 19 -16.90 -22.41 5.41
CA GLU A 19 -18.12 -21.59 5.32
C GLU A 19 -18.84 -21.45 6.66
N GLY A 20 -18.38 -22.17 7.70
CA GLY A 20 -19.04 -22.23 9.00
C GLY A 20 -20.38 -22.96 8.94
N THR A 21 -21.40 -22.42 9.61
CA THR A 21 -22.73 -23.07 9.74
C THR A 21 -23.59 -23.06 8.47
N ARG A 22 -23.29 -22.19 7.50
CA ARG A 22 -23.99 -22.10 6.20
C ARG A 22 -23.13 -22.66 5.09
N THR A 23 -22.86 -23.95 5.15
CA THR A 23 -21.99 -24.61 4.17
C THR A 23 -22.78 -25.19 3.01
N THR A 24 -22.18 -25.12 1.80
CA THR A 24 -22.61 -25.87 0.60
C THR A 24 -21.82 -27.16 0.46
N ALA A 25 -20.83 -27.39 1.34
CA ALA A 25 -20.05 -28.63 1.37
C ALA A 25 -20.90 -29.82 1.84
N ALA A 26 -20.74 -30.95 1.21
CA ALA A 26 -21.48 -32.17 1.52
C ALA A 26 -20.61 -33.42 1.31
N VAL A 27 -20.93 -34.47 2.08
CA VAL A 27 -20.42 -35.83 1.85
C VAL A 27 -21.46 -36.55 0.98
N ASP A 28 -21.04 -37.06 -0.19
CA ASP A 28 -21.95 -37.72 -1.13
C ASP A 28 -22.60 -38.95 -0.53
N SER A 29 -21.81 -39.79 0.14
CA SER A 29 -22.28 -40.99 0.83
C SER A 29 -21.81 -40.96 2.29
N PRO A 30 -22.68 -40.55 3.22
CA PRO A 30 -22.28 -40.39 4.62
C PRO A 30 -22.07 -41.70 5.35
N VAL A 31 -22.58 -42.83 4.82
CA VAL A 31 -22.32 -44.19 5.33
C VAL A 31 -21.98 -45.08 4.14
N VAL A 32 -20.85 -45.75 4.21
CA VAL A 32 -20.36 -46.66 3.18
C VAL A 32 -19.87 -47.97 3.85
N LEU A 33 -20.15 -49.12 3.24
CA LEU A 33 -19.61 -50.39 3.69
C LEU A 33 -18.19 -50.58 3.18
N THR A 34 -17.34 -51.21 3.97
CA THR A 34 -16.01 -51.63 3.51
C THR A 34 -16.12 -52.71 2.46
N ASP A 35 -15.25 -52.73 1.45
CA ASP A 35 -15.09 -53.76 0.45
C ASP A 35 -14.33 -54.99 0.99
N ALA A 36 -14.01 -55.94 0.10
CA ALA A 36 -13.28 -57.16 0.44
C ALA A 36 -11.85 -56.89 0.96
N ASP A 37 -11.27 -55.73 0.61
CA ASP A 37 -9.96 -55.29 1.07
C ASP A 37 -10.05 -54.42 2.35
N GLY A 38 -11.24 -54.28 2.95
CA GLY A 38 -11.49 -53.51 4.16
C GLY A 38 -11.48 -51.99 3.94
N VAL A 39 -11.65 -51.52 2.70
CA VAL A 39 -11.61 -50.09 2.34
C VAL A 39 -13.02 -49.55 2.16
N ALA A 40 -13.30 -48.36 2.75
CA ALA A 40 -14.51 -47.58 2.52
C ALA A 40 -14.15 -46.25 1.88
N GLU A 41 -14.75 -45.94 0.74
CA GLU A 41 -14.48 -44.69 0.00
C GLU A 41 -15.73 -43.85 -0.13
N THR A 42 -15.57 -42.55 0.04
CA THR A 42 -16.62 -41.57 -0.23
C THR A 42 -16.07 -40.35 -0.98
N ARG A 43 -16.96 -39.62 -1.61
CA ARG A 43 -16.64 -38.33 -2.25
C ARG A 43 -17.16 -37.20 -1.40
N ILE A 44 -16.38 -36.11 -1.38
CA ILE A 44 -16.75 -34.90 -0.66
C ILE A 44 -16.80 -33.77 -1.66
N LYS A 45 -17.97 -33.16 -1.76
CA LYS A 45 -18.12 -31.88 -2.46
C LYS A 45 -17.68 -30.80 -1.49
N LEU A 46 -16.67 -30.04 -1.84
CA LEU A 46 -16.24 -28.86 -1.08
C LEU A 46 -17.17 -27.69 -1.39
N GLY A 47 -17.30 -26.77 -0.43
CA GLY A 47 -18.10 -25.56 -0.60
C GLY A 47 -17.39 -24.48 -1.44
N ASP A 48 -18.06 -23.35 -1.61
CA ASP A 48 -17.61 -22.27 -2.50
C ASP A 48 -16.52 -21.37 -1.87
N LYS A 49 -16.26 -21.49 -0.57
CA LYS A 49 -15.20 -20.73 0.10
C LYS A 49 -13.88 -21.47 0.12
N THR A 50 -12.83 -20.75 -0.19
CA THR A 50 -11.45 -21.21 0.02
C THR A 50 -11.19 -21.35 1.52
N GLY A 51 -10.58 -22.46 1.91
CA GLY A 51 -10.22 -22.71 3.31
C GLY A 51 -10.20 -24.18 3.70
N SER A 52 -10.10 -24.44 5.00
CA SER A 52 -9.94 -25.75 5.56
C SER A 52 -11.28 -26.41 5.85
N TYR A 53 -11.42 -27.63 5.38
CA TYR A 53 -12.51 -28.56 5.66
C TYR A 53 -11.96 -29.74 6.45
N GLN A 54 -12.60 -30.12 7.54
CA GLN A 54 -12.19 -31.29 8.32
C GLN A 54 -13.24 -32.39 8.18
N VAL A 55 -12.78 -33.57 7.83
CA VAL A 55 -13.60 -34.76 7.67
C VAL A 55 -13.18 -35.80 8.68
N GLY A 56 -14.13 -36.29 9.44
CA GLY A 56 -13.96 -37.43 10.32
C GLY A 56 -14.58 -38.69 9.73
N SER A 57 -14.02 -39.86 10.05
CA SER A 57 -14.66 -41.14 9.81
C SER A 57 -14.80 -41.90 11.12
N GLU A 58 -15.91 -42.62 11.25
CA GLU A 58 -16.27 -43.40 12.43
C GLU A 58 -16.72 -44.80 11.97
N ILE A 59 -16.21 -45.86 12.61
CA ILE A 59 -16.62 -47.21 12.34
C ILE A 59 -17.86 -47.53 13.19
N MET A 60 -18.89 -48.06 12.57
CA MET A 60 -20.12 -48.50 13.23
C MET A 60 -20.06 -49.96 13.58
N ALA A 61 -20.23 -50.34 14.86
CA ALA A 61 -20.47 -51.72 15.26
C ALA A 61 -21.97 -51.99 15.35
N PRO A 62 -22.45 -53.12 14.85
CA PRO A 62 -23.90 -53.42 14.80
C PRO A 62 -24.62 -53.35 16.15
N ASP A 63 -23.90 -53.72 17.22
CA ASP A 63 -24.51 -53.86 18.56
C ASP A 63 -24.16 -52.72 19.56
N LYS A 64 -23.25 -51.79 19.23
CA LYS A 64 -22.70 -50.81 20.16
C LYS A 64 -22.62 -49.38 19.63
N GLY A 65 -23.12 -49.12 18.43
CA GLY A 65 -22.97 -47.81 17.79
C GLY A 65 -21.54 -47.55 17.29
N PHE A 66 -21.14 -46.25 17.20
CA PHE A 66 -19.80 -45.87 16.71
C PHE A 66 -18.72 -46.19 17.75
N LEU A 67 -17.73 -47.02 17.39
CA LEU A 67 -16.70 -47.50 18.30
C LEU A 67 -15.36 -46.77 18.21
N VAL A 68 -14.99 -46.37 17.02
CA VAL A 68 -13.65 -45.79 16.76
C VAL A 68 -13.79 -44.64 15.80
N SER A 69 -13.32 -43.48 16.23
CA SER A 69 -13.18 -42.29 15.39
C SER A 69 -11.75 -42.19 14.88
N SER A 70 -11.58 -41.92 13.60
CA SER A 70 -10.27 -41.62 13.03
C SER A 70 -9.80 -40.24 13.41
N LYS A 71 -8.49 -39.97 13.28
CA LYS A 71 -8.00 -38.59 13.28
C LYS A 71 -8.63 -37.83 12.10
N PRO A 72 -9.16 -36.62 12.33
CA PRO A 72 -9.76 -35.83 11.25
C PRO A 72 -8.75 -35.60 10.12
N VAL A 73 -9.22 -35.79 8.90
CA VAL A 73 -8.45 -35.43 7.69
C VAL A 73 -8.76 -33.98 7.34
N LYS A 74 -7.70 -33.18 7.27
CA LYS A 74 -7.80 -31.78 6.84
C LYS A 74 -7.68 -31.73 5.32
N ILE A 75 -8.75 -31.29 4.65
CA ILE A 75 -8.81 -31.05 3.21
C ILE A 75 -8.84 -29.54 3.00
N PHE A 76 -8.05 -29.06 2.08
CA PHE A 76 -8.04 -27.65 1.74
C PHE A 76 -8.77 -27.41 0.42
N GLY A 77 -9.87 -26.65 0.46
CA GLY A 77 -10.62 -26.25 -0.72
C GLY A 77 -10.11 -24.94 -1.27
N PHE A 78 -9.98 -24.83 -2.59
CA PHE A 78 -9.49 -23.61 -3.25
C PHE A 78 -10.47 -23.14 -4.33
N ASN A 79 -11.04 -21.96 -4.12
CA ASN A 79 -11.85 -21.25 -5.10
C ASN A 79 -11.08 -20.05 -5.64
N LEU A 80 -10.31 -20.24 -6.72
CA LEU A 80 -9.49 -19.18 -7.32
C LEU A 80 -10.31 -17.94 -7.70
N VAL A 81 -11.48 -18.15 -8.31
CA VAL A 81 -12.34 -17.03 -8.73
C VAL A 81 -12.83 -16.24 -7.53
N GLY A 82 -13.30 -16.93 -6.48
CA GLY A 82 -13.75 -16.30 -5.24
C GLY A 82 -12.65 -15.45 -4.59
N VAL A 83 -11.45 -16.02 -4.47
CA VAL A 83 -10.28 -15.31 -3.89
C VAL A 83 -9.90 -14.09 -4.72
N VAL A 84 -9.78 -14.23 -6.05
CA VAL A 84 -9.42 -13.09 -6.92
C VAL A 84 -10.47 -11.98 -6.82
N VAL A 85 -11.75 -12.32 -6.84
CA VAL A 85 -12.85 -11.35 -6.70
C VAL A 85 -12.80 -10.68 -5.32
N SER A 86 -12.57 -11.44 -4.24
CA SER A 86 -12.48 -10.87 -2.88
C SER A 86 -11.26 -9.97 -2.70
N VAL A 87 -10.09 -10.37 -3.21
CA VAL A 87 -8.87 -9.54 -3.12
C VAL A 87 -9.02 -8.26 -3.94
N LEU A 88 -9.51 -8.36 -5.20
CA LEU A 88 -9.73 -7.17 -6.04
C LEU A 88 -10.87 -6.30 -5.51
N GLY A 89 -11.93 -6.89 -4.96
CA GLY A 89 -13.02 -6.18 -4.30
C GLY A 89 -12.53 -5.44 -3.04
N GLY A 90 -11.75 -6.12 -2.21
CA GLY A 90 -11.10 -5.52 -1.03
C GLY A 90 -10.17 -4.38 -1.40
N LEU A 91 -9.33 -4.55 -2.45
CA LEU A 91 -8.47 -3.50 -2.97
C LEU A 91 -9.28 -2.31 -3.50
N SER A 92 -10.38 -2.57 -4.20
CA SER A 92 -11.25 -1.52 -4.72
C SER A 92 -11.89 -0.71 -3.59
N LEU A 93 -12.38 -1.37 -2.55
CA LEU A 93 -12.92 -0.72 -1.35
C LEU A 93 -11.86 0.07 -0.60
N PHE A 94 -10.66 -0.48 -0.46
CA PHE A 94 -9.52 0.20 0.15
C PHE A 94 -9.15 1.49 -0.59
N VAL A 95 -8.98 1.41 -1.92
CA VAL A 95 -8.63 2.57 -2.77
C VAL A 95 -9.75 3.60 -2.80
N PHE A 96 -11.00 3.15 -2.89
CA PHE A 96 -12.18 4.04 -2.86
C PHE A 96 -12.32 4.71 -1.49
N GLY A 97 -12.13 3.97 -0.40
CA GLY A 97 -12.14 4.50 0.96
C GLY A 97 -11.07 5.57 1.17
N MET A 98 -9.86 5.31 0.69
CA MET A 98 -8.74 6.26 0.72
C MET A 98 -9.05 7.54 -0.05
N LYS A 99 -9.61 7.40 -1.27
CA LYS A 99 -10.02 8.54 -2.08
C LYS A 99 -11.12 9.35 -1.39
N LEU A 100 -12.15 8.69 -0.89
CA LEU A 100 -13.26 9.33 -0.21
C LEU A 100 -12.82 10.07 1.06
N MET A 101 -11.91 9.46 1.84
CA MET A 101 -11.29 10.10 3.01
C MET A 101 -10.53 11.36 2.61
N GLY A 102 -9.70 11.29 1.56
CA GLY A 102 -8.96 12.43 1.03
C GLY A 102 -9.86 13.55 0.51
N ASP A 103 -10.90 13.21 -0.24
CA ASP A 103 -11.89 14.16 -0.77
C ASP A 103 -12.67 14.85 0.37
N GLY A 104 -13.04 14.10 1.42
CA GLY A 104 -13.67 14.62 2.62
C GLY A 104 -12.79 15.64 3.34
N ILE A 105 -11.52 15.30 3.58
CA ILE A 105 -10.54 16.20 4.20
C ILE A 105 -10.31 17.44 3.32
N GLN A 106 -10.24 17.29 1.99
CA GLN A 106 -10.14 18.42 1.06
C GLN A 106 -11.34 19.35 1.14
N LYS A 107 -12.56 18.83 1.31
CA LYS A 107 -13.77 19.66 1.50
C LYS A 107 -13.70 20.50 2.77
N ILE A 108 -13.08 19.97 3.83
CA ILE A 108 -12.91 20.64 5.13
C ILE A 108 -11.78 21.65 5.06
N ALA A 109 -10.60 21.25 4.56
CA ALA A 109 -9.39 22.07 4.53
C ALA A 109 -9.39 23.12 3.41
N GLY A 110 -10.10 22.86 2.33
CA GLY A 110 -10.43 23.75 1.24
C GLY A 110 -9.26 24.53 0.61
N GLU A 111 -9.54 25.78 0.26
CA GLU A 111 -8.58 26.69 -0.39
C GLU A 111 -7.36 27.06 0.47
N ASN A 112 -7.42 26.83 1.78
CA ASN A 112 -6.35 27.20 2.68
C ASN A 112 -5.06 26.44 2.39
N MET A 113 -5.15 25.18 1.91
CA MET A 113 -3.97 24.37 1.56
C MET A 113 -3.20 24.94 0.37
N LYS A 114 -3.91 25.43 -0.66
CA LYS A 114 -3.29 26.07 -1.84
C LYS A 114 -2.57 27.37 -1.47
N LYS A 115 -3.19 28.18 -0.61
CA LYS A 115 -2.60 29.42 -0.09
C LYS A 115 -1.36 29.12 0.77
N LEU A 116 -1.40 28.04 1.55
CA LEU A 116 -0.32 27.62 2.42
C LEU A 116 0.95 27.28 1.62
N LEU A 117 0.82 26.52 0.52
CA LEU A 117 1.97 26.20 -0.35
C LEU A 117 2.63 27.46 -0.93
N GLN A 118 1.87 28.45 -1.36
CA GLN A 118 2.40 29.69 -1.94
C GLN A 118 3.07 30.60 -0.91
N PHE A 119 2.48 30.71 0.28
CA PHE A 119 2.94 31.63 1.30
C PHE A 119 4.19 31.14 2.03
N PHE A 120 4.27 29.82 2.27
CA PHE A 120 5.33 29.23 3.08
C PHE A 120 6.56 28.71 2.29
N ALA A 121 6.58 28.78 0.97
CA ALA A 121 7.72 28.34 0.16
C ALA A 121 8.95 29.28 0.19
N ARG A 122 9.14 30.08 1.25
CA ARG A 122 10.20 31.12 1.30
C ARG A 122 11.61 30.57 1.45
N ASN A 123 11.79 29.46 2.17
CA ASN A 123 13.07 28.77 2.30
C ASN A 123 12.89 27.25 2.21
N GLY A 124 13.98 26.51 2.03
CA GLY A 124 13.94 25.05 1.82
C GLY A 124 13.26 24.29 2.95
N ILE A 125 13.54 24.62 4.21
CA ILE A 125 12.96 23.93 5.39
C ILE A 125 11.46 24.19 5.46
N VAL A 126 11.04 25.45 5.32
CA VAL A 126 9.62 25.83 5.38
C VAL A 126 8.85 25.22 4.19
N ALA A 127 9.48 25.12 3.02
CA ALA A 127 8.91 24.44 1.85
C ALA A 127 8.68 22.94 2.12
N VAL A 128 9.65 22.26 2.76
CA VAL A 128 9.50 20.86 3.17
C VAL A 128 8.34 20.71 4.16
N LEU A 129 8.27 21.53 5.21
CA LEU A 129 7.18 21.48 6.19
C LEU A 129 5.81 21.73 5.54
N ALA A 130 5.73 22.72 4.64
CA ALA A 130 4.50 23.01 3.90
C ALA A 130 4.08 21.84 3.01
N GLY A 131 5.01 21.25 2.26
CA GLY A 131 4.77 20.06 1.44
C GLY A 131 4.31 18.86 2.28
N THR A 132 4.97 18.63 3.44
CA THR A 132 4.60 17.58 4.38
C THR A 132 3.16 17.77 4.89
N LEU A 133 2.84 18.95 5.39
CA LEU A 133 1.53 19.24 5.94
C LEU A 133 0.43 19.14 4.89
N VAL A 134 0.64 19.76 3.72
CA VAL A 134 -0.34 19.73 2.63
C VAL A 134 -0.59 18.29 2.16
N THR A 135 0.46 17.51 1.97
CA THR A 135 0.30 16.12 1.52
C THR A 135 -0.32 15.23 2.60
N ALA A 136 0.04 15.42 3.87
CA ALA A 136 -0.59 14.72 4.99
C ALA A 136 -2.10 15.00 5.09
N VAL A 137 -2.51 16.22 4.77
CA VAL A 137 -3.93 16.62 4.76
C VAL A 137 -4.63 16.13 3.49
N ILE A 138 -4.04 16.35 2.30
CA ILE A 138 -4.63 15.94 1.02
C ILE A 138 -4.60 14.40 0.84
N GLN A 139 -3.73 13.70 1.57
CA GLN A 139 -3.50 12.25 1.47
C GLN A 139 -3.06 11.80 0.06
N SER A 140 -2.45 12.70 -0.73
CA SER A 140 -1.99 12.42 -2.09
C SER A 140 -0.77 13.25 -2.45
N SER A 141 0.41 12.62 -2.49
CA SER A 141 1.64 13.27 -2.97
C SER A 141 1.59 13.55 -4.47
N SER A 142 0.92 12.70 -5.24
CA SER A 142 0.73 12.94 -6.68
C SER A 142 -0.07 14.21 -6.91
N ALA A 143 -1.19 14.41 -6.20
CA ALA A 143 -1.98 15.65 -6.30
C ALA A 143 -1.16 16.89 -5.88
N THR A 144 -0.41 16.79 -4.77
CA THR A 144 0.46 17.89 -4.32
C THR A 144 1.55 18.19 -5.36
N THR A 145 2.20 17.17 -5.91
CA THR A 145 3.26 17.36 -6.92
C THR A 145 2.72 17.94 -8.23
N VAL A 146 1.57 17.45 -8.71
CA VAL A 146 0.91 18.01 -9.90
C VAL A 146 0.52 19.49 -9.68
N MET A 147 0.02 19.81 -8.50
CA MET A 147 -0.27 21.21 -8.13
C MET A 147 1.00 22.08 -8.14
N VAL A 148 2.12 21.57 -7.60
CA VAL A 148 3.42 22.27 -7.61
C VAL A 148 3.92 22.45 -9.05
N ILE A 149 3.78 21.44 -9.92
CA ILE A 149 4.10 21.52 -11.35
C ILE A 149 3.27 22.63 -12.01
N GLY A 150 1.97 22.72 -11.73
CA GLY A 150 1.10 23.80 -12.20
C GLY A 150 1.55 25.17 -11.72
N PHE A 151 1.92 25.31 -10.45
CA PHE A 151 2.42 26.60 -9.91
C PHE A 151 3.75 27.03 -10.54
N ILE A 152 4.67 26.08 -10.79
CA ILE A 152 5.90 26.38 -11.52
C ILE A 152 5.58 26.80 -12.96
N ASN A 153 4.71 26.07 -13.63
CA ASN A 153 4.32 26.36 -15.02
C ASN A 153 3.70 27.75 -15.13
N ALA A 154 2.94 28.17 -14.10
CA ALA A 154 2.40 29.51 -13.97
C ALA A 154 3.44 30.55 -13.48
N GLY A 155 4.68 30.15 -13.21
CA GLY A 155 5.74 31.01 -12.69
C GLY A 155 5.51 31.56 -11.28
N LEU A 156 4.68 30.87 -10.49
CA LEU A 156 4.35 31.26 -9.11
C LEU A 156 5.36 30.69 -8.08
N LEU A 157 6.10 29.66 -8.46
CA LEU A 157 7.14 29.02 -7.66
C LEU A 157 8.44 28.90 -8.45
N SER A 158 9.57 29.08 -7.77
CA SER A 158 10.88 28.76 -8.32
C SER A 158 11.15 27.25 -8.22
N LEU A 159 12.13 26.72 -9.00
CA LEU A 159 12.54 25.32 -8.94
C LEU A 159 12.97 24.90 -7.52
N VAL A 160 13.79 25.70 -6.83
CA VAL A 160 14.28 25.40 -5.47
C VAL A 160 13.15 25.28 -4.46
N GLN A 161 12.17 26.20 -4.52
CA GLN A 161 10.99 26.15 -3.65
C GLN A 161 10.17 24.89 -3.91
N SER A 162 10.01 24.54 -5.16
CA SER A 162 9.25 23.37 -5.58
C SER A 162 9.90 22.06 -5.19
N ILE A 163 11.23 21.96 -5.28
CA ILE A 163 12.00 20.81 -4.80
C ILE A 163 11.76 20.62 -3.29
N GLY A 164 11.80 21.69 -2.50
CA GLY A 164 11.50 21.61 -1.07
C GLY A 164 10.10 21.08 -0.78
N ILE A 165 9.07 21.58 -1.51
CA ILE A 165 7.70 21.10 -1.35
C ILE A 165 7.58 19.61 -1.76
N ILE A 166 8.24 19.20 -2.85
CA ILE A 166 8.24 17.81 -3.32
C ILE A 166 8.92 16.88 -2.28
N PHE A 167 10.04 17.31 -1.69
CA PHE A 167 10.68 16.58 -0.59
C PHE A 167 9.70 16.38 0.58
N GLY A 168 9.01 17.46 0.98
CA GLY A 168 7.99 17.40 2.01
C GLY A 168 6.81 16.51 1.65
N ALA A 169 6.38 16.53 0.38
CA ALA A 169 5.28 15.68 -0.09
C ALA A 169 5.57 14.18 0.08
N ASN A 170 6.82 13.75 -0.13
CA ASN A 170 7.22 12.37 0.12
C ASN A 170 7.12 12.00 1.61
N ILE A 171 7.52 12.90 2.53
CA ILE A 171 7.30 12.68 3.98
C ILE A 171 5.80 12.64 4.29
N GLY A 172 5.00 13.59 3.77
CA GLY A 172 3.56 13.69 4.02
C GLY A 172 2.78 12.44 3.61
N THR A 173 3.20 11.75 2.53
CA THR A 173 2.60 10.47 2.10
C THR A 173 2.72 9.38 3.16
N THR A 174 3.76 9.42 3.99
CA THR A 174 3.97 8.38 5.02
C THR A 174 2.89 8.39 6.11
N VAL A 175 2.19 9.52 6.29
CA VAL A 175 1.07 9.62 7.24
C VAL A 175 -0.03 8.61 6.89
N THR A 176 -0.30 8.39 5.61
CA THR A 176 -1.24 7.35 5.17
C THR A 176 -0.81 5.96 5.65
N ALA A 177 0.47 5.60 5.45
CA ALA A 177 1.01 4.33 5.92
C ALA A 177 0.92 4.19 7.45
N GLN A 178 1.18 5.28 8.18
CA GLN A 178 1.03 5.30 9.65
C GLN A 178 -0.41 5.03 10.09
N ILE A 179 -1.41 5.64 9.43
CA ILE A 179 -2.82 5.41 9.73
C ILE A 179 -3.19 3.94 9.45
N ILE A 180 -2.81 3.41 8.29
CA ILE A 180 -3.15 2.04 7.87
C ILE A 180 -2.50 1.00 8.77
N SER A 181 -1.29 1.26 9.29
CA SER A 181 -0.54 0.33 10.13
C SER A 181 -1.15 0.08 11.52
N PHE A 182 -2.13 0.87 11.94
CA PHE A 182 -2.90 0.57 13.13
C PHE A 182 -3.95 -0.49 12.82
N ASN A 183 -4.06 -1.51 13.66
CA ASN A 183 -5.12 -2.52 13.54
C ASN A 183 -6.44 -1.96 14.08
N LEU A 184 -7.14 -1.19 13.23
CA LEU A 184 -8.42 -0.57 13.55
C LEU A 184 -9.61 -1.24 12.85
N SER A 185 -9.43 -2.48 12.41
CA SER A 185 -10.46 -3.26 11.69
C SER A 185 -11.78 -3.34 12.45
N GLY A 186 -11.74 -3.44 13.78
CA GLY A 186 -12.94 -3.44 14.62
C GLY A 186 -13.79 -2.15 14.55
N LEU A 187 -13.18 -1.03 14.13
CA LEU A 187 -13.87 0.24 13.95
C LEU A 187 -14.42 0.44 12.53
N ALA A 188 -14.15 -0.47 11.58
CA ALA A 188 -14.51 -0.29 10.18
C ALA A 188 -16.02 -0.14 9.98
N LEU A 189 -16.82 -1.09 10.47
CA LEU A 189 -18.30 -1.05 10.32
C LEU A 189 -18.96 0.12 11.08
N PRO A 190 -18.60 0.41 12.35
CA PRO A 190 -19.08 1.63 13.02
C PRO A 190 -18.75 2.91 12.24
N ALA A 191 -17.53 3.04 11.73
CA ALA A 191 -17.11 4.21 10.94
C ALA A 191 -17.90 4.32 9.62
N ILE A 192 -18.15 3.21 8.91
CA ILE A 192 -19.00 3.20 7.72
C ILE A 192 -20.40 3.72 8.06
N THR A 193 -21.02 3.19 9.11
CA THR A 193 -22.39 3.54 9.49
C THR A 193 -22.49 5.02 9.89
N ILE A 194 -21.64 5.48 10.81
CA ILE A 194 -21.65 6.86 11.31
C ILE A 194 -21.29 7.83 10.19
N GLY A 195 -20.21 7.52 9.45
CA GLY A 195 -19.76 8.34 8.34
C GLY A 195 -20.85 8.51 7.28
N PHE A 196 -21.52 7.44 6.88
CA PHE A 196 -22.64 7.50 5.93
C PHE A 196 -23.75 8.43 6.41
N LEU A 197 -24.21 8.28 7.66
CA LEU A 197 -25.24 9.15 8.20
C LEU A 197 -24.85 10.63 8.20
N ILE A 198 -23.59 10.94 8.50
CA ILE A 198 -23.10 12.31 8.49
C ILE A 198 -22.99 12.87 7.05
N THR A 199 -22.72 12.03 6.02
CA THR A 199 -22.68 12.47 4.62
C THR A 199 -24.03 13.02 4.12
N LEU A 200 -25.13 12.63 4.73
CA LEU A 200 -26.48 13.08 4.37
C LEU A 200 -26.73 14.55 4.72
N SER A 201 -25.81 15.20 5.46
CA SER A 201 -25.91 16.62 5.80
C SER A 201 -25.73 17.49 4.55
N SER A 202 -26.59 18.50 4.38
CA SER A 202 -26.46 19.51 3.32
C SER A 202 -25.31 20.49 3.53
N ARG A 203 -24.71 20.54 4.72
CA ARG A 203 -23.59 21.44 5.05
C ARG A 203 -22.27 20.82 4.56
N ARG A 204 -21.59 21.51 3.63
CA ARG A 204 -20.34 21.04 2.97
C ARG A 204 -19.28 20.51 3.96
N VAL A 205 -19.04 21.23 5.06
CA VAL A 205 -18.01 20.85 6.05
C VAL A 205 -18.44 19.61 6.83
N ILE A 206 -19.72 19.50 7.21
CA ILE A 206 -20.25 18.33 7.94
C ILE A 206 -20.22 17.12 7.02
N SER A 207 -20.69 17.25 5.79
CA SER A 207 -20.61 16.19 4.78
C SER A 207 -19.16 15.76 4.53
N GLY A 208 -18.20 16.69 4.51
CA GLY A 208 -16.77 16.38 4.42
C GLY A 208 -16.25 15.50 5.57
N TRP A 209 -16.66 15.78 6.80
CA TRP A 209 -16.38 14.89 7.95
C TRP A 209 -17.03 13.52 7.79
N GLY A 210 -18.27 13.47 7.29
CA GLY A 210 -18.95 12.21 6.96
C GLY A 210 -18.16 11.36 5.97
N GLU A 211 -17.71 11.98 4.86
CA GLU A 211 -16.90 11.31 3.84
C GLU A 211 -15.55 10.84 4.38
N THR A 212 -14.92 11.64 5.24
CA THR A 212 -13.65 11.28 5.89
C THR A 212 -13.81 10.03 6.75
N ILE A 213 -14.85 9.99 7.59
CA ILE A 213 -15.12 8.86 8.49
C ILE A 213 -15.58 7.63 7.70
N LEU A 214 -16.46 7.80 6.72
CA LEU A 214 -16.90 6.72 5.82
C LEU A 214 -15.72 6.14 5.04
N GLY A 215 -14.88 7.00 4.46
CA GLY A 215 -13.68 6.61 3.73
C GLY A 215 -12.70 5.82 4.60
N PHE A 216 -12.48 6.27 5.85
CA PHE A 216 -11.70 5.54 6.85
C PHE A 216 -12.26 4.14 7.10
N GLY A 217 -13.57 4.01 7.30
CA GLY A 217 -14.22 2.72 7.52
C GLY A 217 -14.07 1.78 6.32
N LEU A 218 -14.30 2.27 5.09
CA LEU A 218 -14.15 1.51 3.85
C LEU A 218 -12.70 1.07 3.61
N LEU A 219 -11.73 1.92 3.93
CA LEU A 219 -10.31 1.62 3.84
C LEU A 219 -9.96 0.39 4.71
N PHE A 220 -10.32 0.41 5.99
CA PHE A 220 -10.02 -0.70 6.89
C PHE A 220 -10.82 -1.96 6.55
N PHE A 221 -12.07 -1.82 6.13
CA PHE A 221 -12.89 -2.94 5.69
C PHE A 221 -12.28 -3.64 4.45
N GLY A 222 -11.88 -2.85 3.45
CA GLY A 222 -11.22 -3.37 2.25
C GLY A 222 -9.88 -4.05 2.56
N MET A 223 -9.07 -3.47 3.47
CA MET A 223 -7.81 -4.06 3.90
C MET A 223 -8.02 -5.39 4.63
N THR A 224 -8.99 -5.46 5.54
CA THR A 224 -9.32 -6.71 6.25
C THR A 224 -9.75 -7.79 5.27
N MET A 225 -10.64 -7.44 4.33
CA MET A 225 -11.10 -8.36 3.28
C MET A 225 -9.94 -8.92 2.45
N MET A 226 -9.00 -8.07 2.02
CA MET A 226 -7.79 -8.54 1.32
C MET A 226 -6.92 -9.45 2.20
N SER A 227 -6.63 -9.02 3.44
CA SER A 227 -5.73 -9.74 4.33
C SER A 227 -6.26 -11.11 4.70
N ASP A 228 -7.56 -11.26 4.91
CA ASP A 228 -8.19 -12.53 5.27
C ASP A 228 -8.09 -13.54 4.12
N GLU A 229 -8.34 -13.12 2.88
CA GLU A 229 -8.18 -13.98 1.71
C GLU A 229 -6.71 -14.34 1.44
N LEU A 230 -5.80 -13.38 1.63
CA LEU A 230 -4.36 -13.61 1.46
C LEU A 230 -3.80 -14.56 2.52
N LYS A 231 -4.30 -14.52 3.78
CA LYS A 231 -3.94 -15.50 4.83
C LYS A 231 -4.31 -16.90 4.42
N VAL A 232 -5.52 -17.06 3.87
CA VAL A 232 -6.00 -18.37 3.40
C VAL A 232 -5.13 -18.87 2.24
N LEU A 233 -4.75 -18.00 1.29
CA LEU A 233 -3.82 -18.33 0.22
C LEU A 233 -2.43 -18.73 0.73
N GLY A 234 -1.97 -18.11 1.79
CA GLY A 234 -0.68 -18.43 2.42
C GLY A 234 -0.59 -19.84 3.01
N GLU A 235 -1.72 -20.53 3.23
CA GLU A 235 -1.76 -21.94 3.62
C GLU A 235 -1.45 -22.90 2.45
N PHE A 236 -1.51 -22.42 1.19
CA PHE A 236 -1.11 -23.19 0.02
C PHE A 236 0.41 -23.18 -0.18
N GLY A 237 1.01 -24.36 -0.16
CA GLY A 237 2.46 -24.51 -0.35
C GLY A 237 2.95 -23.88 -1.65
N SER A 238 2.32 -24.22 -2.79
CA SER A 238 2.72 -23.68 -4.10
C SER A 238 2.58 -22.15 -4.21
N PHE A 239 1.59 -21.56 -3.56
CA PHE A 239 1.42 -20.11 -3.54
C PHE A 239 2.50 -19.45 -2.68
N ARG A 240 2.78 -20.02 -1.51
CA ARG A 240 3.83 -19.56 -0.61
C ARG A 240 5.22 -19.66 -1.25
N GLU A 241 5.49 -20.74 -1.99
CA GLU A 241 6.74 -20.93 -2.74
C GLU A 241 6.99 -19.80 -3.76
N ALA A 242 5.94 -19.31 -4.44
CA ALA A 242 6.05 -18.20 -5.37
C ALA A 242 6.54 -16.90 -4.67
N PHE A 243 6.11 -16.65 -3.43
CA PHE A 243 6.60 -15.51 -2.64
C PHE A 243 8.01 -15.72 -2.11
N ASN A 244 8.38 -16.97 -1.78
CA ASN A 244 9.73 -17.31 -1.32
C ASN A 244 10.79 -17.04 -2.39
N TYR A 245 10.42 -17.01 -3.67
CA TYR A 245 11.35 -16.69 -4.76
C TYR A 245 11.90 -15.24 -4.67
N PHE A 246 11.13 -14.34 -4.04
CA PHE A 246 11.50 -12.95 -3.82
C PHE A 246 11.83 -12.66 -2.35
N ASP A 247 12.07 -13.70 -1.53
CA ASP A 247 12.44 -13.51 -0.14
C ASP A 247 13.81 -12.84 -0.04
N CYS A 248 13.83 -11.69 0.63
CA CYS A 248 15.01 -10.90 0.86
C CYS A 248 15.70 -11.21 2.19
N SER A 249 15.28 -12.25 2.91
CA SER A 249 15.90 -12.68 4.18
C SER A 249 17.40 -12.94 3.99
N PRO A 250 18.24 -12.55 4.94
CA PRO A 250 19.69 -12.74 4.84
C PRO A 250 20.09 -14.21 4.69
N VAL A 251 20.92 -14.49 3.70
CA VAL A 251 21.61 -15.76 3.49
C VAL A 251 23.09 -15.53 3.80
N ASN A 252 23.65 -16.30 4.72
CA ASN A 252 25.02 -16.11 5.24
C ASN A 252 25.29 -14.68 5.78
N GLY A 253 24.26 -14.05 6.36
CA GLY A 253 24.33 -12.71 6.93
C GLY A 253 24.24 -11.54 5.93
N TRP A 254 23.83 -11.81 4.68
CA TRP A 254 23.64 -10.79 3.64
C TRP A 254 22.28 -10.99 2.94
N MET A 255 21.59 -9.89 2.70
CA MET A 255 20.38 -9.92 1.87
C MET A 255 20.74 -10.32 0.43
N PRO A 256 19.98 -11.25 -0.22
CA PRO A 256 20.24 -11.62 -1.61
C PRO A 256 20.03 -10.44 -2.56
N PHE A 257 21.10 -9.99 -3.22
CA PHE A 257 21.08 -8.76 -4.03
C PHE A 257 20.04 -8.75 -5.14
N LEU A 258 19.90 -9.87 -5.87
CA LEU A 258 18.92 -9.98 -6.95
C LEU A 258 17.49 -10.03 -6.43
N ALA A 259 17.23 -10.64 -5.25
CA ALA A 259 15.92 -10.63 -4.62
C ALA A 259 15.54 -9.20 -4.17
N VAL A 260 16.48 -8.46 -3.57
CA VAL A 260 16.28 -7.06 -3.18
C VAL A 260 15.93 -6.20 -4.40
N LEU A 261 16.70 -6.30 -5.50
CA LEU A 261 16.41 -5.58 -6.74
C LEU A 261 15.08 -6.02 -7.37
N GLY A 262 14.78 -7.32 -7.32
CA GLY A 262 13.51 -7.88 -7.80
C GLY A 262 12.32 -7.33 -7.01
N ALA A 263 12.40 -7.34 -5.68
CA ALA A 263 11.37 -6.78 -4.81
C ALA A 263 11.17 -5.27 -5.06
N MET A 264 12.27 -4.50 -5.18
CA MET A 264 12.21 -3.08 -5.56
C MET A 264 11.55 -2.91 -6.94
N GLY A 265 11.93 -3.73 -7.94
CA GLY A 265 11.35 -3.71 -9.28
C GLY A 265 9.85 -4.00 -9.28
N ILE A 266 9.39 -4.99 -8.50
CA ILE A 266 7.96 -5.29 -8.32
C ILE A 266 7.24 -4.07 -7.72
N GLY A 267 7.80 -3.44 -6.68
CA GLY A 267 7.26 -2.22 -6.10
C GLY A 267 7.11 -1.08 -7.11
N VAL A 268 8.14 -0.86 -7.97
CA VAL A 268 8.09 0.12 -9.06
C VAL A 268 6.94 -0.19 -10.01
N VAL A 269 6.90 -1.42 -10.56
CA VAL A 269 5.91 -1.83 -11.57
C VAL A 269 4.49 -1.75 -11.00
N ALA A 270 4.27 -2.27 -9.79
CA ALA A 270 2.98 -2.21 -9.12
C ALA A 270 2.48 -0.77 -8.99
N THR A 271 3.35 0.16 -8.54
CA THR A 271 2.95 1.55 -8.36
C THR A 271 2.74 2.29 -9.68
N VAL A 272 3.53 1.99 -10.73
CA VAL A 272 3.32 2.55 -12.08
C VAL A 272 1.97 2.12 -12.64
N LEU A 273 1.57 0.86 -12.44
CA LEU A 273 0.29 0.33 -12.90
C LEU A 273 -0.89 0.90 -12.10
N ILE A 274 -0.78 0.94 -10.78
CA ILE A 274 -1.84 1.41 -9.88
C ILE A 274 -1.92 2.95 -9.86
N GLN A 275 -0.81 3.64 -10.14
CA GLN A 275 -0.63 5.09 -10.08
C GLN A 275 -0.94 5.71 -8.70
N SER A 276 -0.82 4.89 -7.65
CA SER A 276 -1.05 5.30 -6.26
C SER A 276 -0.08 4.57 -5.32
N SER A 277 0.86 5.31 -4.74
CA SER A 277 1.80 4.76 -3.74
C SER A 277 1.10 4.30 -2.47
N SER A 278 0.05 5.02 -2.06
CA SER A 278 -0.72 4.64 -0.87
C SER A 278 -1.49 3.33 -1.09
N ALA A 279 -2.02 3.11 -2.32
CA ALA A 279 -2.66 1.85 -2.67
C ALA A 279 -1.63 0.70 -2.73
N ALA A 280 -0.48 0.92 -3.36
CA ALA A 280 0.62 -0.05 -3.39
C ALA A 280 1.12 -0.38 -1.97
N MET A 281 1.23 0.63 -1.10
CA MET A 281 1.56 0.45 0.32
C MET A 281 0.52 -0.42 1.04
N GLY A 282 -0.77 -0.19 0.80
CA GLY A 282 -1.84 -1.01 1.39
C GLY A 282 -1.70 -2.49 1.01
N ILE A 283 -1.34 -2.79 -0.24
CA ILE A 283 -1.06 -4.16 -0.69
C ILE A 283 0.15 -4.74 0.06
N VAL A 284 1.25 -3.98 0.19
CA VAL A 284 2.44 -4.42 0.94
C VAL A 284 2.08 -4.73 2.40
N LEU A 285 1.29 -3.86 3.05
CA LEU A 285 0.84 -4.08 4.43
C LEU A 285 -0.10 -5.29 4.55
N ALA A 286 -1.01 -5.50 3.58
CA ALA A 286 -1.88 -6.67 3.56
C ALA A 286 -1.11 -7.98 3.37
N LEU A 287 -0.10 -8.01 2.47
CA LEU A 287 0.79 -9.15 2.28
C LEU A 287 1.63 -9.43 3.54
N ALA A 288 2.12 -8.41 4.21
CA ALA A 288 2.86 -8.55 5.47
C ALA A 288 1.95 -9.06 6.60
N GLY A 289 0.76 -8.48 6.77
CA GLY A 289 -0.22 -8.88 7.77
C GLY A 289 -0.81 -10.28 7.55
N SER A 290 -0.78 -10.78 6.31
CA SER A 290 -1.13 -12.16 5.98
C SER A 290 0.02 -13.16 6.19
N GLY A 291 1.24 -12.70 6.50
CA GLY A 291 2.42 -13.54 6.68
C GLY A 291 3.04 -14.05 5.37
N LEU A 292 2.64 -13.50 4.21
CA LEU A 292 3.19 -13.87 2.90
C LEU A 292 4.55 -13.23 2.63
N ILE A 293 4.82 -12.06 3.20
CA ILE A 293 6.12 -11.39 3.14
C ILE A 293 6.59 -11.01 4.53
N ASN A 294 7.88 -11.05 4.74
CA ASN A 294 8.53 -10.62 5.98
C ASN A 294 9.06 -9.19 5.88
N PHE A 295 9.67 -8.69 6.96
CA PHE A 295 10.19 -7.33 7.03
C PHE A 295 11.32 -7.07 6.02
N TYR A 296 12.20 -8.07 5.79
CA TYR A 296 13.28 -7.97 4.82
C TYR A 296 12.80 -7.79 3.38
N THR A 297 11.65 -8.38 3.03
CA THR A 297 11.05 -8.27 1.69
C THR A 297 10.16 -7.05 1.56
N ALA A 298 9.40 -6.72 2.61
CA ALA A 298 8.46 -5.60 2.59
C ALA A 298 9.15 -4.24 2.38
N VAL A 299 10.35 -4.03 3.00
CA VAL A 299 11.02 -2.72 2.90
C VAL A 299 11.60 -2.47 1.49
N PRO A 300 12.29 -3.39 0.79
CA PRO A 300 12.64 -3.21 -0.61
C PRO A 300 11.45 -2.95 -1.54
N LEU A 301 10.34 -3.69 -1.38
CA LEU A 301 9.09 -3.44 -2.11
C LEU A 301 8.63 -1.99 -1.94
N LEU A 302 8.60 -1.51 -0.69
CA LEU A 302 8.23 -0.16 -0.32
C LEU A 302 9.13 0.89 -0.98
N VAL A 303 10.45 0.70 -0.97
CA VAL A 303 11.40 1.60 -1.63
C VAL A 303 11.10 1.67 -3.13
N GLY A 304 10.77 0.54 -3.75
CA GLY A 304 10.33 0.48 -5.13
C GLY A 304 9.05 1.28 -5.39
N THR A 305 8.06 1.21 -4.49
CA THR A 305 6.79 1.97 -4.65
C THR A 305 7.03 3.48 -4.71
N ASN A 306 8.01 3.98 -3.97
CA ASN A 306 8.36 5.41 -3.99
C ASN A 306 8.91 5.84 -5.35
N ILE A 307 9.77 5.03 -5.99
CA ILE A 307 10.26 5.31 -7.35
C ILE A 307 9.09 5.31 -8.34
N GLY A 308 8.22 4.29 -8.27
CA GLY A 308 7.07 4.14 -9.17
C GLY A 308 6.10 5.33 -9.12
N THR A 309 5.97 6.00 -7.96
CA THR A 309 5.12 7.18 -7.77
C THR A 309 5.51 8.34 -8.68
N THR A 310 6.78 8.43 -9.09
CA THR A 310 7.29 9.56 -9.87
C THR A 310 6.72 9.63 -11.28
N ILE A 311 6.17 8.53 -11.80
CA ILE A 311 5.55 8.48 -13.13
C ILE A 311 4.41 9.48 -13.27
N THR A 312 3.62 9.69 -12.22
CA THR A 312 2.49 10.64 -12.25
C THR A 312 2.96 12.09 -12.43
N ALA A 313 4.06 12.47 -11.77
CA ALA A 313 4.69 13.77 -11.94
C ALA A 313 5.28 13.95 -13.35
N MET A 314 5.94 12.91 -13.87
CA MET A 314 6.50 12.93 -15.22
C MET A 314 5.40 13.08 -16.29
N LEU A 315 4.30 12.35 -16.16
CA LEU A 315 3.15 12.45 -17.06
C LEU A 315 2.53 13.85 -17.01
N ALA A 316 2.33 14.40 -15.81
CA ALA A 316 1.78 15.76 -15.64
C ALA A 316 2.69 16.84 -16.24
N ALA A 317 4.00 16.61 -16.28
CA ALA A 317 4.97 17.57 -16.79
C ALA A 317 5.18 17.49 -18.33
N ILE A 318 4.61 16.52 -19.05
CA ILE A 318 4.87 16.31 -20.49
C ILE A 318 4.64 17.60 -21.30
N ALA A 319 3.49 18.26 -21.09
CA ALA A 319 3.10 19.47 -21.80
C ALA A 319 3.57 20.77 -21.11
N ALA A 320 4.19 20.67 -19.92
CA ALA A 320 4.60 21.81 -19.12
C ALA A 320 5.91 22.45 -19.62
N ASN A 321 6.22 23.65 -19.10
CA ASN A 321 7.47 24.33 -19.39
C ASN A 321 8.70 23.59 -18.83
N ARG A 322 9.91 24.04 -19.22
CA ARG A 322 11.17 23.37 -18.82
C ARG A 322 11.36 23.29 -17.31
N VAL A 323 11.03 24.36 -16.57
CA VAL A 323 11.22 24.41 -15.11
C VAL A 323 10.28 23.42 -14.41
N ALA A 324 9.06 23.28 -14.90
CA ALA A 324 8.10 22.28 -14.41
C ALA A 324 8.59 20.84 -14.70
N LYS A 325 9.19 20.61 -15.88
CA LYS A 325 9.83 19.32 -16.21
C LYS A 325 11.05 19.04 -15.30
N GLN A 326 11.84 20.05 -14.95
CA GLN A 326 12.93 19.93 -13.98
C GLN A 326 12.39 19.55 -12.58
N ALA A 327 11.24 20.06 -12.17
CA ALA A 327 10.62 19.67 -10.90
C ALA A 327 10.15 18.20 -10.89
N ALA A 328 9.56 17.71 -12.00
CA ALA A 328 9.23 16.30 -12.15
C ALA A 328 10.48 15.41 -12.15
N LEU A 329 11.55 15.83 -12.81
CA LEU A 329 12.85 15.18 -12.77
C LEU A 329 13.42 15.15 -11.34
N ALA A 330 13.31 16.26 -10.60
CA ALA A 330 13.76 16.33 -9.22
C ALA A 330 13.02 15.31 -8.33
N HIS A 331 11.72 15.10 -8.54
CA HIS A 331 10.96 14.08 -7.83
C HIS A 331 11.51 12.67 -8.12
N THR A 332 11.81 12.38 -9.38
CA THR A 332 12.40 11.08 -9.78
C THR A 332 13.79 10.89 -9.17
N LEU A 333 14.67 11.89 -9.30
CA LEU A 333 16.05 11.83 -8.77
C LEU A 333 16.05 11.68 -7.23
N PHE A 334 15.14 12.35 -6.53
CA PHE A 334 14.97 12.21 -5.07
C PHE A 334 14.70 10.74 -4.69
N ASN A 335 13.72 10.10 -5.35
CA ASN A 335 13.36 8.73 -5.03
C ASN A 335 14.42 7.71 -5.47
N VAL A 336 15.08 7.93 -6.61
CA VAL A 336 16.22 7.10 -7.06
C VAL A 336 17.40 7.24 -6.10
N PHE A 337 17.75 8.46 -5.68
CA PHE A 337 18.80 8.68 -4.68
C PHE A 337 18.46 7.99 -3.36
N GLY A 338 17.22 8.13 -2.91
CA GLY A 338 16.75 7.45 -1.71
C GLY A 338 16.84 5.93 -1.81
N ALA A 339 16.48 5.37 -2.95
CA ALA A 339 16.61 3.93 -3.22
C ALA A 339 18.06 3.46 -3.20
N LEU A 340 18.99 4.23 -3.79
CA LEU A 340 20.41 3.92 -3.75
C LEU A 340 20.97 4.02 -2.33
N LEU A 341 20.58 5.04 -1.57
CA LEU A 341 20.96 5.18 -0.16
C LEU A 341 20.48 3.97 0.65
N MET A 342 19.22 3.56 0.44
CA MET A 342 18.66 2.41 1.14
C MET A 342 19.34 1.10 0.75
N LEU A 343 19.63 0.94 -0.56
CA LEU A 343 20.38 -0.21 -1.04
C LEU A 343 21.75 -0.32 -0.36
N LEU A 344 22.46 0.79 -0.16
CA LEU A 344 23.70 0.80 0.62
C LEU A 344 23.47 0.38 2.07
N LEU A 345 22.43 0.90 2.72
CA LEU A 345 22.13 0.60 4.13
C LEU A 345 21.68 -0.85 4.36
N PHE A 346 21.12 -1.52 3.35
CA PHE A 346 20.82 -2.95 3.42
C PHE A 346 22.07 -3.82 3.49
N TYR A 347 23.22 -3.32 3.03
CA TYR A 347 24.50 -4.04 3.08
C TYR A 347 25.45 -3.51 4.16
N VAL A 348 24.95 -2.78 5.14
CA VAL A 348 25.66 -2.44 6.38
C VAL A 348 25.08 -3.31 7.52
N PRO A 349 25.74 -4.43 7.87
CA PRO A 349 25.24 -5.34 8.91
C PRO A 349 25.48 -4.76 10.30
N TYR A 350 24.57 -5.01 11.23
CA TYR A 350 24.67 -4.64 12.63
C TYR A 350 24.34 -5.82 13.55
N GLY A 351 25.04 -5.90 14.66
CA GLY A 351 24.84 -6.91 15.70
C GLY A 351 25.32 -8.34 15.32
N PRO A 352 25.16 -9.31 16.25
CA PRO A 352 25.59 -10.69 16.04
C PRO A 352 24.83 -11.40 14.89
N GLU A 353 23.56 -11.05 14.72
CA GLU A 353 22.67 -11.62 13.70
C GLU A 353 22.87 -10.98 12.32
N ARG A 354 23.77 -9.97 12.21
CA ARG A 354 24.09 -9.25 10.98
C ARG A 354 22.86 -8.69 10.26
N ILE A 355 21.90 -8.17 11.06
CA ILE A 355 20.70 -7.51 10.51
C ILE A 355 21.14 -6.21 9.82
N PRO A 356 20.59 -5.84 8.64
CA PRO A 356 20.83 -4.55 8.01
C PRO A 356 20.57 -3.39 8.97
N VAL A 357 21.52 -2.46 9.07
CA VAL A 357 21.52 -1.40 10.10
C VAL A 357 20.22 -0.59 10.11
N PHE A 358 19.66 -0.30 8.94
CA PHE A 358 18.39 0.43 8.84
C PHE A 358 17.23 -0.37 9.42
N LEU A 359 17.11 -1.65 9.06
CA LEU A 359 16.04 -2.53 9.57
C LEU A 359 16.18 -2.75 11.07
N TYR A 360 17.41 -2.93 11.57
CA TYR A 360 17.69 -3.01 12.99
C TYR A 360 17.22 -1.74 13.72
N PHE A 361 17.64 -0.57 13.24
CA PHE A 361 17.21 0.72 13.81
C PHE A 361 15.70 0.85 13.89
N ILE A 362 14.97 0.51 12.81
CA ILE A 362 13.50 0.56 12.80
C ILE A 362 12.90 -0.42 13.82
N ASN A 363 13.47 -1.61 13.97
CA ASN A 363 13.01 -2.57 14.94
C ASN A 363 13.18 -2.07 16.39
N GLU A 364 14.29 -1.39 16.70
CA GLU A 364 14.53 -0.86 18.03
C GLU A 364 13.59 0.29 18.43
N ILE A 365 13.22 1.13 17.48
CA ILE A 365 12.35 2.29 17.75
C ILE A 365 10.86 1.97 17.65
N THR A 366 10.50 0.78 17.18
CA THR A 366 9.09 0.37 16.97
C THR A 366 8.72 -0.71 17.99
N PRO A 367 7.59 -0.59 18.71
CA PRO A 367 7.16 -1.61 19.66
C PRO A 367 6.93 -2.97 18.99
N GLY A 368 7.50 -4.03 19.56
CA GLY A 368 7.45 -5.40 19.07
C GLY A 368 8.75 -5.83 18.41
N ASN A 369 8.79 -7.03 17.85
CA ASN A 369 9.93 -7.57 17.12
C ASN A 369 9.49 -8.09 15.76
N ALA A 370 9.93 -7.40 14.69
CA ALA A 370 9.61 -7.76 13.31
C ALA A 370 10.37 -9.00 12.81
N PHE A 371 11.43 -9.40 13.52
CA PHE A 371 12.28 -10.55 13.18
C PHE A 371 11.95 -11.81 13.98
N ALA A 372 10.97 -11.76 14.89
CA ALA A 372 10.53 -12.93 15.63
C ALA A 372 9.95 -14.01 14.69
N ALA A 373 9.96 -15.27 15.12
CA ALA A 373 9.37 -16.38 14.37
C ALA A 373 7.88 -16.12 14.01
N VAL A 374 7.16 -15.42 14.91
CA VAL A 374 5.87 -14.79 14.64
C VAL A 374 6.09 -13.29 14.80
N PRO A 375 6.18 -12.54 13.68
CA PRO A 375 6.44 -11.10 13.73
C PRO A 375 5.37 -10.36 14.54
N GLN A 376 5.81 -9.39 15.34
CA GLN A 376 4.94 -8.56 16.15
C GLN A 376 4.85 -7.16 15.53
N ASN A 377 3.65 -6.65 15.33
CA ASN A 377 3.39 -5.31 14.77
C ASN A 377 4.13 -5.05 13.44
N LEU A 378 4.21 -6.06 12.56
CA LEU A 378 4.98 -5.99 11.32
C LEU A 378 4.56 -4.80 10.44
N GLU A 379 3.25 -4.57 10.31
CA GLU A 379 2.71 -3.45 9.54
C GLU A 379 3.18 -2.09 10.10
N ARG A 380 3.30 -2.00 11.43
CA ARG A 380 3.81 -0.80 12.09
C ARG A 380 5.29 -0.57 11.79
N HIS A 381 6.11 -1.64 11.80
CA HIS A 381 7.53 -1.56 11.43
C HIS A 381 7.71 -1.11 9.98
N ILE A 382 6.89 -1.62 9.06
CA ILE A 382 6.92 -1.22 7.65
C ILE A 382 6.54 0.26 7.50
N ALA A 383 5.50 0.73 8.18
CA ALA A 383 5.10 2.14 8.16
C ALA A 383 6.18 3.06 8.75
N MET A 384 6.84 2.64 9.85
CA MET A 384 7.97 3.36 10.42
C MET A 384 9.17 3.38 9.47
N ALA A 385 9.49 2.26 8.81
CA ALA A 385 10.51 2.21 7.78
C ALA A 385 10.23 3.22 6.67
N HIS A 386 8.97 3.31 6.19
CA HIS A 386 8.57 4.29 5.18
C HIS A 386 8.79 5.73 5.65
N THR A 387 8.41 6.05 6.86
CA THR A 387 8.55 7.39 7.42
C THR A 387 10.02 7.77 7.56
N PHE A 388 10.81 6.92 8.23
CA PHE A 388 12.22 7.21 8.47
C PHE A 388 13.07 7.19 7.20
N PHE A 389 12.74 6.34 6.23
CA PHE A 389 13.32 6.38 4.90
C PHE A 389 13.18 7.77 4.26
N ASN A 390 11.95 8.29 4.17
CA ASN A 390 11.71 9.60 3.54
C ASN A 390 12.34 10.74 4.33
N ILE A 391 12.28 10.72 5.66
CA ILE A 391 12.95 11.71 6.51
C ILE A 391 14.48 11.68 6.29
N ALA A 392 15.09 10.49 6.27
CA ALA A 392 16.53 10.34 6.08
C ALA A 392 16.98 10.93 4.73
N VAL A 393 16.27 10.61 3.65
CA VAL A 393 16.57 11.15 2.32
C VAL A 393 16.45 12.68 2.31
N VAL A 394 15.40 13.24 2.93
CA VAL A 394 15.22 14.70 3.03
C VAL A 394 16.34 15.33 3.86
N VAL A 395 16.70 14.76 5.02
CA VAL A 395 17.77 15.29 5.87
C VAL A 395 19.11 15.31 5.12
N VAL A 396 19.41 14.27 4.34
CA VAL A 396 20.64 14.20 3.53
C VAL A 396 20.63 15.20 2.38
N LEU A 397 19.51 15.36 1.66
CA LEU A 397 19.46 16.18 0.45
C LEU A 397 19.11 17.66 0.71
N LEU A 398 18.45 17.98 1.80
CA LEU A 398 18.00 19.35 2.09
C LEU A 398 19.15 20.39 2.16
N PRO A 399 20.31 20.11 2.78
CA PRO A 399 21.45 21.04 2.75
C PRO A 399 21.96 21.33 1.34
N PHE A 400 21.75 20.37 0.42
CA PHE A 400 22.22 20.43 -0.97
C PHE A 400 21.10 20.76 -1.96
N ILE A 401 19.97 21.31 -1.52
CA ILE A 401 18.81 21.59 -2.38
C ILE A 401 19.13 22.46 -3.60
N ARG A 402 20.05 23.42 -3.46
CA ARG A 402 20.50 24.29 -4.57
C ARG A 402 21.34 23.49 -5.58
N GLN A 403 22.27 22.67 -5.11
CA GLN A 403 23.09 21.79 -5.94
C GLN A 403 22.21 20.78 -6.68
N PHE A 404 21.19 20.28 -5.98
CA PHE A 404 20.21 19.38 -6.57
C PHE A 404 19.39 20.07 -7.68
N ALA A 405 19.00 21.33 -7.50
CA ALA A 405 18.37 22.12 -8.55
C ALA A 405 19.32 22.37 -9.74
N MET A 406 20.61 22.64 -9.47
CA MET A 406 21.63 22.76 -10.52
C MET A 406 21.79 21.46 -11.30
N LEU A 407 21.78 20.30 -10.64
CA LEU A 407 21.80 18.98 -11.28
C LEU A 407 20.62 18.81 -12.24
N CYS A 408 19.41 19.14 -11.78
CA CYS A 408 18.22 19.10 -12.62
C CYS A 408 18.33 20.00 -13.86
N ASN A 409 18.88 21.21 -13.68
CA ASN A 409 19.13 22.14 -14.79
C ASN A 409 20.23 21.64 -15.73
N TRP A 410 21.26 20.97 -15.22
CA TRP A 410 22.31 20.36 -16.04
C TRP A 410 21.78 19.21 -16.91
N ILE A 411 20.94 18.33 -16.33
CA ILE A 411 20.33 17.19 -17.04
C ILE A 411 19.29 17.71 -18.06
N LEU A 412 18.53 18.73 -17.71
CA LEU A 412 17.46 19.29 -18.51
C LEU A 412 17.60 20.81 -18.66
N PRO A 413 18.59 21.30 -19.46
CA PRO A 413 18.89 22.73 -19.55
C PRO A 413 17.74 23.54 -20.17
N ILE A 414 17.59 24.78 -19.72
CA ILE A 414 16.69 25.76 -20.33
C ILE A 414 17.40 26.37 -21.52
N PRO A 415 16.91 26.29 -22.77
CA PRO A 415 17.51 26.91 -23.92
C PRO A 415 17.59 28.43 -23.75
N ASN A 416 18.74 29.03 -24.04
CA ASN A 416 18.96 30.48 -23.93
C ASN A 416 18.03 31.33 -24.84
N ASN A 417 17.46 30.72 -25.89
CA ASN A 417 16.58 31.36 -26.86
C ASN A 417 15.14 30.83 -26.80
N ALA A 418 14.69 30.32 -25.66
CA ALA A 418 13.30 29.95 -25.53
C ALA A 418 12.43 31.23 -25.68
N PRO A 419 11.55 31.30 -26.70
CA PRO A 419 10.63 32.42 -26.80
C PRO A 419 9.83 32.50 -25.50
N VAL A 420 9.64 33.71 -24.95
CA VAL A 420 8.77 33.96 -23.80
C VAL A 420 7.39 33.50 -24.25
N LYS A 421 7.04 32.22 -24.01
CA LYS A 421 5.69 31.74 -24.23
C LYS A 421 4.82 32.48 -23.23
N ILE A 422 3.94 33.36 -23.73
CA ILE A 422 2.83 33.88 -22.96
C ILE A 422 2.14 32.66 -22.36
N THR A 423 2.25 32.51 -21.06
CA THR A 423 1.76 31.33 -20.34
C THR A 423 0.24 31.32 -20.49
N MET A 424 -0.30 30.35 -21.25
CA MET A 424 -1.75 30.14 -21.27
C MET A 424 -2.24 29.91 -19.85
N LEU A 425 -3.40 30.47 -19.52
CA LEU A 425 -4.06 30.26 -18.24
C LEU A 425 -4.18 28.76 -17.99
N GLU A 426 -3.59 28.29 -16.88
CA GLU A 426 -3.59 26.87 -16.49
C GLU A 426 -5.00 26.48 -16.02
N PRO A 427 -5.72 25.60 -16.74
CA PRO A 427 -7.09 25.23 -16.37
C PRO A 427 -7.22 24.69 -14.95
N ASN A 428 -6.18 24.01 -14.45
CA ASN A 428 -6.14 23.48 -13.10
C ASN A 428 -6.13 24.55 -12.01
N LEU A 429 -5.80 25.79 -12.34
CA LEU A 429 -5.81 26.92 -11.41
C LEU A 429 -7.17 27.63 -11.33
N LEU A 430 -8.11 27.30 -12.21
CA LEU A 430 -9.48 27.87 -12.17
C LEU A 430 -10.20 27.50 -10.87
N SER A 431 -9.84 26.35 -10.26
CA SER A 431 -10.34 25.96 -8.94
C SER A 431 -9.77 26.81 -7.77
N ALA A 432 -8.85 27.74 -8.06
CA ALA A 432 -8.25 28.68 -7.09
C ALA A 432 -8.28 30.11 -7.67
N PRO A 433 -9.41 30.82 -7.61
CA PRO A 433 -9.62 32.09 -8.30
C PRO A 433 -8.56 33.17 -8.03
N SER A 434 -8.09 33.26 -6.78
CA SER A 434 -7.04 34.21 -6.40
C SER A 434 -5.68 33.94 -7.06
N ILE A 435 -5.42 32.67 -7.39
CA ILE A 435 -4.18 32.23 -8.05
C ILE A 435 -4.31 32.43 -9.55
N ALA A 436 -5.46 32.09 -10.14
CA ALA A 436 -5.76 32.33 -11.54
C ALA A 436 -5.67 33.84 -11.87
N LEU A 437 -6.20 34.69 -10.99
CA LEU A 437 -6.12 36.15 -11.14
C LEU A 437 -4.65 36.65 -11.11
N LYS A 438 -3.81 36.16 -10.20
CA LYS A 438 -2.37 36.53 -10.16
C LYS A 438 -1.66 36.09 -11.45
N GLN A 439 -1.97 34.92 -12.00
CA GLN A 439 -1.43 34.45 -13.27
C GLN A 439 -1.85 35.38 -14.41
N THR A 440 -3.13 35.76 -14.47
CA THR A 440 -3.66 36.69 -15.47
C THR A 440 -2.95 38.05 -15.39
N ILE A 441 -2.82 38.61 -14.19
CA ILE A 441 -2.12 39.91 -13.98
C ILE A 441 -0.67 39.82 -14.46
N ARG A 442 0.02 38.71 -14.19
CA ARG A 442 1.41 38.53 -14.63
C ARG A 442 1.50 38.36 -16.16
N ALA A 443 0.56 37.62 -16.79
CA ALA A 443 0.49 37.48 -18.23
C ALA A 443 0.24 38.85 -18.91
N ILE A 444 -0.65 39.67 -18.37
CA ILE A 444 -0.92 41.02 -18.87
C ILE A 444 0.35 41.88 -18.71
N LYS A 445 1.05 41.82 -17.59
CA LYS A 445 2.28 42.56 -17.37
C LYS A 445 3.37 42.24 -18.39
N VAL A 446 3.58 40.94 -18.72
CA VAL A 446 4.50 40.50 -19.77
C VAL A 446 4.07 41.04 -21.13
N MET A 447 2.78 41.02 -21.46
CA MET A 447 2.26 41.57 -22.73
C MET A 447 2.43 43.08 -22.87
N VAL A 448 2.56 43.83 -21.79
CA VAL A 448 2.72 45.27 -21.79
C VAL A 448 4.21 45.65 -21.80
N GLU A 449 5.09 44.80 -21.31
CA GLU A 449 6.56 45.00 -21.29
C GLU A 449 7.23 44.60 -22.61
N ASP A 450 6.57 43.79 -23.48
CA ASP A 450 6.99 43.46 -24.84
C ASP A 450 6.38 44.48 -25.87
#